data_5ebeb473565927b348e25d193cd8b54c
#
_entry.id   5ebeb473565927b348e25d193cd8b54c
#
_cell.length_a   1.000
_cell.length_b   1.000
_cell.length_c   1.000
_cell.angle_alpha   90.00
_cell.angle_beta   90.00
_cell.angle_gamma   90.00
#
_symmetry.space_group_name_H-M   'P 1'
#
loop_
_entity.id
_entity.type
_entity.pdbx_description
1 polymer ?
#
loop_
_entity_poly.entity_id
_entity_poly.type
_entity_poly.pdbx_seq_one_letter_code
_entity_poly.pdbx_strand_id
1 'polypeptide(L)'
;MCNFAVKLTLKQKKIMQSDPKQCLYCTNNQTLHDLMIEICELSVSRAFLFKEQTYRGRCLVAYKDHVNDLNELSDEDRNAFMKDVAQVTRAMQKAFNPVKINYGAYSDKLSHLHFHLAPKYEGGPDFGGTFQMNPGKVYLTDAEYQEMIEKIKANL
;
A
#
# COMPACT_ATOMS: atom_id res chain seq x y z
N MET A 1 -25.77 -11.35 -24.94
CA MET A 1 -25.15 -9.99 -24.77
C MET A 1 -25.96 -9.24 -23.72
N CYS A 2 -25.52 -9.27 -22.46
CA CYS A 2 -26.20 -8.55 -21.39
C CYS A 2 -25.55 -7.17 -21.23
N ASN A 3 -26.24 -6.15 -21.74
CA ASN A 3 -25.83 -4.76 -21.62
C ASN A 3 -26.52 -4.16 -20.36
N PHE A 4 -26.02 -4.51 -19.16
CA PHE A 4 -26.44 -3.84 -17.93
C PHE A 4 -25.54 -2.64 -17.67
N ALA A 5 -25.83 -1.53 -18.34
CA ALA A 5 -25.28 -0.24 -17.96
C ALA A 5 -25.96 0.24 -16.67
N VAL A 6 -25.40 -0.12 -15.51
CA VAL A 6 -25.84 0.45 -14.23
C VAL A 6 -25.44 1.93 -14.23
N LYS A 7 -26.41 2.83 -14.41
CA LYS A 7 -26.22 4.27 -14.22
C LYS A 7 -25.96 4.53 -12.72
N LEU A 8 -24.72 4.72 -12.35
CA LEU A 8 -24.33 5.18 -10.99
C LEU A 8 -24.94 6.56 -10.72
N THR A 9 -25.50 6.73 -9.53
CA THR A 9 -26.01 8.03 -9.09
C THR A 9 -24.85 9.02 -8.90
N LEU A 10 -25.11 10.33 -8.99
CA LEU A 10 -24.12 11.38 -8.74
C LEU A 10 -23.42 11.23 -7.37
N LYS A 11 -24.13 10.72 -6.36
CA LYS A 11 -23.58 10.44 -5.03
C LYS A 11 -22.60 9.26 -5.06
N GLN A 12 -22.91 8.20 -5.81
CA GLN A 12 -22.02 7.04 -6.00
C GLN A 12 -20.77 7.43 -6.83
N LYS A 13 -20.92 8.27 -7.85
CA LYS A 13 -19.77 8.83 -8.61
C LYS A 13 -18.87 9.69 -7.72
N LYS A 14 -19.43 10.45 -6.77
CA LYS A 14 -18.67 11.30 -5.85
C LYS A 14 -17.90 10.49 -4.79
N ILE A 15 -18.38 9.30 -4.43
CA ILE A 15 -17.68 8.37 -3.52
C ILE A 15 -16.51 7.69 -4.25
N MET A 16 -16.59 7.51 -5.56
CA MET A 16 -15.57 6.85 -6.39
C MET A 16 -14.47 7.78 -6.92
N GLN A 17 -14.61 9.09 -6.78
CA GLN A 17 -13.59 10.07 -7.18
C GLN A 17 -13.25 10.93 -5.98
N SER A 18 -12.12 10.67 -5.36
CA SER A 18 -11.57 11.57 -4.36
C SER A 18 -10.91 12.77 -5.04
N ASP A 19 -10.98 13.94 -4.38
CA ASP A 19 -10.27 15.14 -4.83
C ASP A 19 -8.76 14.95 -4.55
N PRO A 20 -7.88 15.04 -5.57
CA PRO A 20 -6.43 14.98 -5.36
C PRO A 20 -5.91 15.95 -4.29
N LYS A 21 -6.58 17.10 -4.12
CA LYS A 21 -6.23 18.11 -3.11
C LYS A 21 -6.53 17.65 -1.68
N GLN A 22 -7.34 16.63 -1.49
CA GLN A 22 -7.67 16.03 -0.20
C GLN A 22 -7.00 14.66 0.01
N CYS A 23 -6.34 14.15 -1.03
CA CYS A 23 -5.67 12.87 -0.98
C CYS A 23 -4.35 12.97 -0.21
N LEU A 24 -4.16 12.14 0.81
CA LEU A 24 -2.95 12.15 1.62
C LEU A 24 -1.68 11.82 0.82
N TYR A 25 -1.77 10.94 -0.17
CA TYR A 25 -0.63 10.58 -1.03
C TYR A 25 -0.25 11.73 -1.97
N CYS A 26 -1.24 12.44 -2.56
CA CYS A 26 -0.99 13.55 -3.48
C CYS A 26 -0.48 14.79 -2.77
N THR A 27 -1.01 15.08 -1.57
CA THR A 27 -0.67 16.28 -0.80
C THR A 27 0.52 16.08 0.12
N ASN A 28 0.98 14.84 0.31
CA ASN A 28 2.07 14.49 1.23
C ASN A 28 1.91 15.17 2.60
N ASN A 29 0.70 15.10 3.15
CA ASN A 29 0.29 15.85 4.34
C ASN A 29 0.64 15.14 5.65
N GLN A 30 0.37 15.81 6.79
CA GLN A 30 0.65 15.27 8.12
C GLN A 30 -0.02 13.91 8.37
N THR A 31 -1.25 13.69 7.86
CA THR A 31 -1.94 12.40 7.99
C THR A 31 -1.15 11.25 7.36
N LEU A 32 -0.52 11.49 6.20
CA LEU A 32 0.36 10.48 5.60
C LEU A 32 1.56 10.19 6.50
N HIS A 33 2.20 11.23 7.03
CA HIS A 33 3.36 11.09 7.91
C HIS A 33 3.03 10.46 9.26
N ASP A 34 1.80 10.63 9.75
CA ASP A 34 1.32 9.96 10.97
C ASP A 34 1.13 8.45 10.75
N LEU A 35 0.75 8.03 9.54
CA LEU A 35 0.46 6.64 9.21
C LEU A 35 1.67 5.86 8.70
N MET A 36 2.59 6.51 7.99
CA MET A 36 3.67 5.82 7.28
C MET A 36 4.92 6.68 7.08
N ILE A 37 6.04 6.04 6.80
CA ILE A 37 7.32 6.66 6.51
C ILE A 37 7.73 6.28 5.10
N GLU A 38 8.08 7.25 4.27
CA GLU A 38 8.53 6.98 2.91
C GLU A 38 9.87 6.25 2.92
N ILE A 39 9.96 5.16 2.17
CA ILE A 39 11.18 4.37 1.98
C ILE A 39 11.94 4.91 0.77
N CYS A 40 11.30 4.96 -0.39
CA CYS A 40 11.91 5.44 -1.64
C CYS A 40 10.84 5.69 -2.71
N GLU A 41 11.25 6.43 -3.74
CA GLU A 41 10.56 6.45 -5.03
C GLU A 41 11.00 5.26 -5.89
N LEU A 42 10.05 4.76 -6.69
CA LEU A 42 10.24 3.69 -7.68
C LEU A 42 9.90 4.23 -9.08
N SER A 43 9.72 3.34 -10.07
CA SER A 43 9.50 3.77 -11.45
C SER A 43 8.22 4.62 -11.60
N VAL A 44 7.08 4.09 -11.18
CA VAL A 44 5.75 4.75 -11.27
C VAL A 44 5.04 4.86 -9.92
N SER A 45 5.72 4.51 -8.83
CA SER A 45 5.13 4.47 -7.48
C SER A 45 6.10 4.96 -6.40
N ARG A 46 5.60 5.06 -5.17
CA ARG A 46 6.39 5.31 -3.95
C ARG A 46 6.15 4.18 -2.96
N ALA A 47 7.21 3.75 -2.30
CA ALA A 47 7.15 2.73 -1.25
C ALA A 47 7.18 3.38 0.14
N PHE A 48 6.35 2.88 1.04
CA PHE A 48 6.23 3.35 2.41
C PHE A 48 6.30 2.20 3.41
N LEU A 49 6.95 2.41 4.54
CA LEU A 49 6.81 1.56 5.72
C LEU A 49 5.59 2.03 6.52
N PHE A 50 4.64 1.14 6.78
CA PHE A 50 3.48 1.46 7.62
C PHE A 50 3.91 1.53 9.09
N LYS A 51 3.49 2.55 9.84
CA LYS A 51 3.94 2.70 11.24
C LYS A 51 3.31 1.66 12.18
N GLU A 52 2.09 1.22 11.91
CA GLU A 52 1.49 0.14 12.67
C GLU A 52 2.08 -1.19 12.22
N GLN A 53 2.85 -1.84 13.10
CA GLN A 53 3.72 -2.98 12.81
C GLN A 53 3.26 -4.29 13.44
N THR A 54 1.96 -4.47 13.68
CA THR A 54 1.41 -5.78 14.08
C THR A 54 1.83 -6.87 13.09
N TYR A 55 1.90 -6.53 11.80
CA TYR A 55 2.49 -7.38 10.75
C TYR A 55 3.90 -6.84 10.45
N ARG A 56 4.90 -7.31 11.21
CA ARG A 56 6.28 -6.80 11.15
C ARG A 56 6.80 -6.71 9.72
N GLY A 57 7.24 -5.53 9.32
CA GLY A 57 7.72 -5.25 7.98
C GLY A 57 6.62 -4.85 6.98
N ARG A 58 5.39 -4.57 7.43
CA ARG A 58 4.30 -4.14 6.56
C ARG A 58 4.66 -2.86 5.81
N CYS A 59 4.54 -2.93 4.49
CA CYS A 59 4.77 -1.80 3.58
C CYS A 59 3.52 -1.49 2.76
N LEU A 60 3.56 -0.32 2.13
CA LEU A 60 2.61 0.08 1.09
C LEU A 60 3.38 0.51 -0.16
N VAL A 61 2.76 0.28 -1.31
CA VAL A 61 3.21 0.81 -2.60
C VAL A 61 2.07 1.62 -3.18
N ALA A 62 2.24 2.92 -3.31
CA ALA A 62 1.24 3.83 -3.85
C ALA A 62 1.67 4.36 -5.22
N TYR A 63 0.76 4.34 -6.19
CA TYR A 63 1.01 4.92 -7.51
C TYR A 63 1.30 6.42 -7.39
N LYS A 64 2.14 6.99 -8.26
CA LYS A 64 2.54 8.41 -8.15
C LYS A 64 1.41 9.36 -8.49
N ASP A 65 0.69 9.08 -9.56
CA ASP A 65 -0.41 9.92 -10.00
C ASP A 65 -1.72 9.54 -9.30
N HIS A 66 -2.66 10.50 -9.27
CA HIS A 66 -3.95 10.26 -8.66
C HIS A 66 -4.86 9.46 -9.57
N VAL A 67 -4.89 8.16 -9.38
CA VAL A 67 -5.88 7.24 -9.94
C VAL A 67 -6.54 6.46 -8.81
N ASN A 68 -7.80 6.07 -8.96
CA ASN A 68 -8.53 5.41 -7.88
C ASN A 68 -8.34 3.90 -7.91
N ASP A 69 -8.22 3.32 -9.10
CA ASP A 69 -8.24 1.87 -9.27
C ASP A 69 -7.26 1.40 -10.34
N LEU A 70 -6.83 0.15 -10.21
CA LEU A 70 -5.90 -0.50 -11.13
C LEU A 70 -6.43 -0.57 -12.58
N ASN A 71 -7.75 -0.63 -12.76
CA ASN A 71 -8.39 -0.67 -14.06
C ASN A 71 -8.39 0.67 -14.82
N GLU A 72 -8.02 1.77 -14.16
CA GLU A 72 -7.88 3.09 -14.78
C GLU A 72 -6.53 3.26 -15.49
N LEU A 73 -5.56 2.40 -15.19
CA LEU A 73 -4.22 2.44 -15.78
C LEU A 73 -4.20 1.82 -17.18
N SER A 74 -3.30 2.33 -18.03
CA SER A 74 -2.90 1.64 -19.25
C SER A 74 -2.27 0.28 -18.92
N ASP A 75 -2.18 -0.62 -19.89
CA ASP A 75 -1.50 -1.91 -19.71
C ASP A 75 -0.03 -1.71 -19.34
N GLU A 76 0.62 -0.72 -19.93
CA GLU A 76 2.03 -0.37 -19.67
C GLU A 76 2.22 0.11 -18.23
N ASP A 77 1.43 1.08 -17.79
CA ASP A 77 1.52 1.66 -16.44
C ASP A 77 1.16 0.62 -15.37
N ARG A 78 0.13 -0.18 -15.62
CA ARG A 78 -0.26 -1.27 -14.72
C ARG A 78 0.87 -2.29 -14.58
N ASN A 79 1.53 -2.67 -15.67
CA ASN A 79 2.66 -3.60 -15.64
C ASN A 79 3.85 -2.98 -14.92
N ALA A 80 4.15 -1.71 -15.13
CA ALA A 80 5.20 -0.98 -14.41
C ALA A 80 4.89 -0.91 -12.91
N PHE A 81 3.65 -0.59 -12.53
CA PHE A 81 3.22 -0.57 -11.13
C PHE A 81 3.34 -1.95 -10.45
N MET A 82 2.91 -3.02 -11.11
CA MET A 82 3.04 -4.38 -10.58
C MET A 82 4.49 -4.84 -10.49
N LYS A 83 5.38 -4.34 -11.35
CA LYS A 83 6.83 -4.55 -11.26
C LYS A 83 7.40 -3.88 -10.00
N ASP A 84 6.99 -2.65 -9.70
CA ASP A 84 7.36 -1.94 -8.47
C ASP A 84 6.87 -2.68 -7.23
N VAL A 85 5.60 -3.11 -7.20
CA VAL A 85 5.02 -3.93 -6.12
C VAL A 85 5.84 -5.21 -5.90
N ALA A 86 6.20 -5.91 -6.97
CA ALA A 86 7.00 -7.13 -6.90
C ALA A 86 8.44 -6.84 -6.41
N GLN A 87 9.02 -5.69 -6.77
CA GLN A 87 10.35 -5.28 -6.32
C GLN A 87 10.37 -5.08 -4.80
N VAL A 88 9.43 -4.29 -4.26
CA VAL A 88 9.31 -4.08 -2.81
C VAL A 88 9.06 -5.40 -2.08
N THR A 89 8.18 -6.26 -2.62
CA THR A 89 7.91 -7.58 -2.04
C THR A 89 9.19 -8.42 -1.92
N ARG A 90 10.03 -8.47 -2.96
CA ARG A 90 11.32 -9.20 -2.92
C ARG A 90 12.27 -8.61 -1.88
N ALA A 91 12.33 -7.29 -1.77
CA ALA A 91 13.14 -6.61 -0.76
C ALA A 91 12.68 -6.98 0.66
N MET A 92 11.36 -6.96 0.90
CA MET A 92 10.78 -7.36 2.19
C MET A 92 11.05 -8.84 2.52
N GLN A 93 10.94 -9.73 1.53
CA GLN A 93 11.26 -11.16 1.72
C GLN A 93 12.70 -11.38 2.15
N LYS A 94 13.66 -10.69 1.53
CA LYS A 94 15.07 -10.77 1.89
C LYS A 94 15.35 -10.12 3.25
N ALA A 95 14.73 -8.97 3.54
CA ALA A 95 14.95 -8.23 4.77
C ALA A 95 14.38 -8.91 6.02
N PHE A 96 13.22 -9.59 5.92
CA PHE A 96 12.45 -10.06 7.07
C PHE A 96 12.13 -11.55 7.05
N ASN A 97 12.38 -12.25 5.95
CA ASN A 97 12.14 -13.69 5.78
C ASN A 97 10.72 -14.15 6.22
N PRO A 98 9.63 -13.50 5.78
CA PRO A 98 8.27 -13.96 6.07
C PRO A 98 7.96 -15.25 5.29
N VAL A 99 7.04 -16.08 5.83
CA VAL A 99 6.52 -17.26 5.11
C VAL A 99 5.77 -16.85 3.85
N LYS A 100 5.01 -15.75 3.94
CA LYS A 100 4.20 -15.21 2.83
C LYS A 100 4.03 -13.70 2.99
N ILE A 101 3.78 -13.01 1.89
CA ILE A 101 3.27 -11.64 1.89
C ILE A 101 1.85 -11.65 1.32
N ASN A 102 0.90 -11.11 2.08
CA ASN A 102 -0.46 -10.89 1.62
C ASN A 102 -0.56 -9.51 0.98
N TYR A 103 -1.30 -9.44 -0.12
CA TYR A 103 -1.54 -8.21 -0.87
C TYR A 103 -2.97 -7.76 -0.65
N GLY A 104 -3.19 -6.47 -0.45
CA GLY A 104 -4.52 -5.90 -0.35
C GLY A 104 -4.58 -4.52 -0.99
N ALA A 105 -5.52 -4.31 -1.90
CA ALA A 105 -5.84 -3.03 -2.49
C ALA A 105 -7.25 -2.62 -2.04
N TYR A 106 -7.35 -1.51 -1.31
CA TYR A 106 -8.60 -1.05 -0.71
C TYR A 106 -8.75 0.45 -0.99
N SER A 107 -9.78 0.83 -1.74
CA SER A 107 -9.98 2.21 -2.18
C SER A 107 -11.33 2.79 -1.76
N ASP A 108 -12.08 2.09 -0.92
CA ASP A 108 -13.42 2.51 -0.46
C ASP A 108 -13.39 3.76 0.44
N LYS A 109 -12.33 3.97 1.21
CA LYS A 109 -12.13 5.15 2.07
C LYS A 109 -11.11 6.14 1.51
N LEU A 110 -10.06 5.64 0.88
CA LEU A 110 -8.97 6.42 0.29
C LEU A 110 -8.85 6.03 -1.18
N SER A 111 -9.57 6.77 -2.02
CA SER A 111 -9.58 6.54 -3.47
C SER A 111 -8.27 7.01 -4.12
N HIS A 112 -7.20 6.30 -3.84
CA HIS A 112 -5.90 6.44 -4.47
C HIS A 112 -5.29 5.05 -4.60
N LEU A 113 -4.85 4.68 -5.80
CA LEU A 113 -4.30 3.34 -6.05
C LEU A 113 -3.09 3.05 -5.20
N HIS A 114 -3.23 2.10 -4.30
CA HIS A 114 -2.14 1.61 -3.46
C HIS A 114 -2.34 0.14 -3.09
N PHE A 115 -1.23 -0.55 -2.85
CA PHE A 115 -1.22 -1.91 -2.32
C PHE A 115 -0.62 -1.94 -0.93
N HIS A 116 -1.31 -2.59 0.00
CA HIS A 116 -0.73 -3.04 1.26
C HIS A 116 -0.01 -4.36 1.05
N LEU A 117 1.20 -4.45 1.55
CA LEU A 117 2.04 -5.64 1.57
C LEU A 117 2.21 -6.06 3.02
N ALA A 118 1.46 -7.07 3.46
CA ALA A 118 1.44 -7.53 4.84
C ALA A 118 2.20 -8.86 5.00
N PRO A 119 3.39 -8.87 5.64
CA PRO A 119 4.12 -10.09 5.89
C PRO A 119 3.37 -11.02 6.85
N LYS A 120 3.44 -12.31 6.59
CA LYS A 120 2.87 -13.38 7.41
C LYS A 120 3.98 -14.29 7.90
N TYR A 121 3.99 -14.52 9.19
CA TYR A 121 4.95 -15.39 9.89
C TYR A 121 4.22 -16.55 10.56
N GLU A 122 4.83 -17.72 10.58
CA GLU A 122 4.26 -18.88 11.28
C GLU A 122 4.04 -18.55 12.77
N GLY A 123 2.84 -18.84 13.28
CA GLY A 123 2.43 -18.48 14.63
C GLY A 123 2.20 -16.98 14.86
N GLY A 124 2.39 -16.14 13.85
CA GLY A 124 2.14 -14.70 13.92
C GLY A 124 0.66 -14.31 13.77
N PRO A 125 0.35 -13.02 13.91
CA PRO A 125 -1.02 -12.51 13.85
C PRO A 125 -1.73 -12.89 12.54
N ASP A 126 -2.96 -13.38 12.68
CA ASP A 126 -3.84 -13.76 11.57
C ASP A 126 -3.18 -14.67 10.51
N PHE A 127 -2.22 -15.55 10.93
CA PHE A 127 -1.63 -16.53 10.02
C PHE A 127 -2.70 -17.50 9.51
N GLY A 128 -2.78 -17.68 8.20
CA GLY A 128 -3.84 -18.47 7.57
C GLY A 128 -5.13 -17.69 7.28
N GLY A 129 -5.24 -16.42 7.73
CA GLY A 129 -6.37 -15.52 7.48
C GLY A 129 -5.97 -14.22 6.79
N THR A 130 -6.94 -13.32 6.65
CA THR A 130 -6.70 -11.96 6.14
C THR A 130 -6.05 -11.09 7.21
N PHE A 131 -5.25 -10.11 6.80
CA PHE A 131 -4.71 -9.12 7.74
C PHE A 131 -5.78 -8.07 8.09
N GLN A 132 -5.70 -7.53 9.31
CA GLN A 132 -6.53 -6.39 9.73
C GLN A 132 -5.91 -5.08 9.22
N MET A 133 -6.77 -4.12 8.83
CA MET A 133 -6.29 -2.87 8.23
C MET A 133 -5.44 -2.03 9.19
N ASN A 134 -5.93 -1.81 10.39
CA ASN A 134 -5.22 -1.04 11.42
C ASN A 134 -5.54 -1.58 12.83
N PRO A 135 -4.90 -2.65 13.29
CA PRO A 135 -5.16 -3.22 14.60
C PRO A 135 -4.71 -2.32 15.77
N GLY A 136 -3.81 -1.33 15.53
CA GLY A 136 -3.39 -0.35 16.52
C GLY A 136 -2.63 -0.93 17.71
N LYS A 137 -1.90 -2.05 17.52
CA LYS A 137 -1.30 -2.81 18.63
C LYS A 137 0.20 -2.59 18.78
N VAL A 138 0.93 -2.39 17.67
CA VAL A 138 2.40 -2.37 17.68
C VAL A 138 2.91 -1.13 16.95
N TYR A 139 3.59 -0.27 17.71
CA TYR A 139 4.34 0.88 17.21
C TYR A 139 5.78 0.78 17.69
N LEU A 140 6.72 1.22 16.87
CA LEU A 140 8.14 1.12 17.09
C LEU A 140 8.72 2.49 17.46
N THR A 141 9.94 2.51 17.94
CA THR A 141 10.74 3.73 18.08
C THR A 141 11.23 4.19 16.70
N ASP A 142 11.60 5.46 16.58
CA ASP A 142 12.13 6.03 15.33
C ASP A 142 13.39 5.28 14.87
N ALA A 143 14.24 4.86 15.78
CA ALA A 143 15.44 4.09 15.47
C ALA A 143 15.11 2.71 14.88
N GLU A 144 14.09 2.01 15.41
CA GLU A 144 13.64 0.72 14.89
C GLU A 144 12.98 0.86 13.52
N TYR A 145 12.19 1.92 13.28
CA TYR A 145 11.67 2.21 11.94
C TYR A 145 12.81 2.45 10.95
N GLN A 146 13.79 3.25 11.33
CA GLN A 146 14.93 3.54 10.46
C GLN A 146 15.73 2.27 10.13
N GLU A 147 15.99 1.40 11.11
CA GLU A 147 16.65 0.11 10.88
C GLU A 147 15.89 -0.76 9.87
N MET A 148 14.55 -0.81 9.99
CA MET A 148 13.71 -1.56 9.05
C MET A 148 13.78 -0.98 7.64
N ILE A 149 13.75 0.35 7.51
CA ILE A 149 13.85 1.05 6.22
C ILE A 149 15.19 0.75 5.55
N GLU A 150 16.29 0.84 6.30
CA GLU A 150 17.62 0.54 5.77
C GLU A 150 17.75 -0.93 5.32
N LYS A 151 17.17 -1.87 6.05
CA LYS A 151 17.11 -3.28 5.65
C LYS A 151 16.34 -3.48 4.34
N ILE A 152 15.24 -2.76 4.14
CA ILE A 152 14.47 -2.82 2.89
C ILE A 152 15.29 -2.21 1.76
N LYS A 153 15.83 -0.99 1.95
CA LYS A 153 16.62 -0.28 0.94
C LYS A 153 17.82 -1.08 0.46
N ALA A 154 18.51 -1.76 1.37
CA ALA A 154 19.67 -2.59 1.03
C ALA A 154 19.33 -3.80 0.12
N ASN A 155 18.03 -4.09 -0.07
CA ASN A 155 17.54 -5.21 -0.87
C ASN A 155 16.67 -4.78 -2.07
N LEU A 156 16.48 -3.47 -2.30
CA LEU A 156 15.83 -2.93 -3.49
C LEU A 156 16.81 -2.87 -4.66
#